data_d255a4b8b9a937e256024924963cd97f
#
_entry.id   d255a4b8b9a937e256024924963cd97f
#
_cell.length_a   1.000
_cell.length_b   1.000
_cell.length_c   1.000
_cell.angle_alpha   90.00
_cell.angle_beta   90.00
_cell.angle_gamma   90.00
#
_symmetry.space_group_name_H-M   'P 1'
#
loop_
_entity.id
_entity.type
_entity.pdbx_description
1 polymer ?
#
loop_
_entity_poly.entity_id
_entity_poly.type
_entity_poly.pdbx_seq_one_letter_code
_entity_poly.pdbx_strand_id
1 'polypeptide(L)'
;MYALLGIPREDKDARIAQVMKNFEFFGAPCAFFCFVDRQMGPPQWSDLGMFLQTFMLLAQEAGLNTCAQEAWSMKHDSVSKFLQSGDEDILFCGMCIGKKNENAVVNSLNSERRPLDTWATFV
;
A
#
# COMPACT_ATOMS: atom_id res chain seq x y z
N MET A 1 -9.20 -11.69 1.49
CA MET A 1 -8.19 -11.47 2.56
C MET A 1 -8.71 -11.88 3.95
N TYR A 2 -9.74 -11.26 4.52
CA TYR A 2 -10.19 -11.56 5.89
C TYR A 2 -10.59 -13.02 6.11
N ALA A 3 -11.31 -13.63 5.17
CA ALA A 3 -11.64 -15.06 5.25
C ALA A 3 -10.38 -15.94 5.28
N LEU A 4 -9.35 -15.59 4.52
CA LEU A 4 -8.07 -16.31 4.52
C LEU A 4 -7.35 -16.18 5.86
N LEU A 5 -7.53 -15.05 6.56
CA LEU A 5 -6.97 -14.80 7.88
C LEU A 5 -7.83 -15.37 9.02
N GLY A 6 -8.96 -16.01 8.70
CA GLY A 6 -9.89 -16.54 9.71
C GLY A 6 -10.59 -15.44 10.52
N ILE A 7 -10.71 -14.22 9.98
CA ILE A 7 -11.34 -13.08 10.65
C ILE A 7 -12.78 -12.92 10.14
N PRO A 8 -13.80 -13.27 10.95
CA PRO A 8 -15.20 -13.12 10.60
C PRO A 8 -15.60 -11.66 10.35
N ARG A 9 -16.69 -11.48 9.59
CA ARG A 9 -17.18 -10.12 9.32
C ARG A 9 -17.68 -9.40 10.57
N GLU A 10 -18.19 -10.15 11.51
CA GLU A 10 -18.79 -9.72 12.76
C GLU A 10 -17.73 -9.33 13.80
N ASP A 11 -16.54 -9.90 13.71
CA ASP A 11 -15.42 -9.63 14.63
C ASP A 11 -14.76 -8.30 14.29
N LYS A 12 -15.35 -7.22 14.81
CA LYS A 12 -14.87 -5.86 14.58
C LYS A 12 -13.49 -5.64 15.19
N ASP A 13 -13.23 -6.20 16.35
CA ASP A 13 -11.97 -5.99 17.07
C ASP A 13 -10.81 -6.65 16.34
N ALA A 14 -10.96 -7.89 15.90
CA ALA A 14 -9.94 -8.56 15.08
C ALA A 14 -9.73 -7.84 13.73
N ARG A 15 -10.77 -7.28 13.14
CA ARG A 15 -10.65 -6.48 11.91
C ARG A 15 -9.89 -5.18 12.13
N ILE A 16 -10.17 -4.47 13.23
CA ILE A 16 -9.43 -3.27 13.62
C ILE A 16 -7.97 -3.62 13.88
N ALA A 17 -7.70 -4.66 14.67
CA ALA A 17 -6.34 -5.12 14.95
C ALA A 17 -5.58 -5.45 13.65
N GLN A 18 -6.23 -6.05 12.65
CA GLN A 18 -5.60 -6.30 11.35
C GLN A 18 -5.31 -5.00 10.59
N VAL A 19 -6.20 -4.01 10.64
CA VAL A 19 -5.97 -2.69 10.02
C VAL A 19 -4.81 -1.97 10.69
N MET A 20 -4.70 -2.05 12.02
CA MET A 20 -3.63 -1.39 12.79
C MET A 20 -2.23 -1.87 12.40
N LYS A 21 -2.08 -3.09 11.89
CA LYS A 21 -0.79 -3.59 11.36
C LYS A 21 -0.23 -2.77 10.21
N ASN A 22 -1.06 -1.98 9.51
CA ASN A 22 -0.56 -1.01 8.53
C ASN A 22 0.40 -0.02 9.19
N PHE A 23 0.08 0.44 10.40
CA PHE A 23 0.88 1.43 11.13
C PHE A 23 2.10 0.84 11.84
N GLU A 24 2.30 -0.46 11.69
CA GLU A 24 3.50 -1.20 12.08
C GLU A 24 4.27 -1.71 10.86
N PHE A 25 3.90 -1.22 9.66
CA PHE A 25 4.44 -1.66 8.37
C PHE A 25 4.42 -3.18 8.18
N PHE A 26 3.47 -3.87 8.80
CA PHE A 26 3.38 -5.34 8.85
C PHE A 26 4.68 -6.01 9.34
N GLY A 27 5.48 -5.32 10.18
CA GLY A 27 6.75 -5.81 10.68
C GLY A 27 7.91 -5.74 9.69
N ALA A 28 7.77 -5.01 8.59
CA ALA A 28 8.84 -4.82 7.63
C ALA A 28 10.00 -3.99 8.23
N PRO A 29 11.26 -4.31 7.90
CA PRO A 29 12.43 -3.64 8.47
C PRO A 29 12.69 -2.25 7.88
N CYS A 30 12.08 -1.92 6.75
CA CYS A 30 12.26 -0.66 6.06
C CYS A 30 10.93 -0.19 5.47
N ALA A 31 10.73 1.12 5.45
CA ALA A 31 9.59 1.75 4.81
C ALA A 31 9.94 3.17 4.39
N PHE A 32 9.14 3.72 3.48
CA PHE A 32 9.16 5.14 3.15
C PHE A 32 7.74 5.69 3.08
N PHE A 33 7.63 7.00 3.18
CA PHE A 33 6.41 7.73 2.93
C PHE A 33 6.49 8.46 1.60
N CYS A 34 5.40 8.44 0.87
CA CYS A 34 5.26 9.14 -0.39
C CYS A 34 4.37 10.35 -0.21
N PHE A 35 4.91 11.51 -0.52
CA PHE A 35 4.18 12.77 -0.49
C PHE A 35 3.99 13.30 -1.91
N VAL A 36 2.94 14.05 -2.09
CA VAL A 36 2.65 14.79 -3.32
C VAL A 36 2.37 16.25 -2.98
N ASP A 37 2.73 17.14 -3.90
CA ASP A 37 2.36 18.54 -3.78
C ASP A 37 0.84 18.70 -3.79
N ARG A 38 0.31 19.50 -2.88
CA ARG A 38 -1.12 19.78 -2.70
C ARG A 38 -1.77 20.38 -3.94
N GLN A 39 -1.00 21.07 -4.78
CA GLN A 39 -1.50 21.66 -6.03
C GLN A 39 -1.63 20.63 -7.15
N MET A 40 -1.07 19.43 -6.99
CA MET A 40 -1.16 18.38 -8.00
C MET A 40 -2.57 17.81 -8.11
N GLY A 41 -2.98 17.52 -9.34
CA GLY A 41 -4.27 16.95 -9.67
C GLY A 41 -4.19 15.54 -10.26
N PRO A 42 -5.29 15.05 -10.83
CA PRO A 42 -5.40 13.67 -11.35
C PRO A 42 -4.28 13.21 -12.29
N PRO A 43 -3.74 14.04 -13.22
CA PRO A 43 -2.62 13.62 -14.08
C PRO A 43 -1.39 13.20 -13.28
N GLN A 44 -1.02 13.98 -12.26
CA GLN A 44 0.15 13.71 -11.43
C GLN A 44 -0.06 12.50 -10.51
N TRP A 45 -1.30 12.19 -10.13
CA TRP A 45 -1.61 10.96 -9.40
C TRP A 45 -1.38 9.72 -10.26
N SER A 46 -1.62 9.82 -11.57
CA SER A 46 -1.27 8.76 -12.51
C SER A 46 0.24 8.55 -12.59
N ASP A 47 1.01 9.65 -12.67
CA ASP A 47 2.48 9.60 -12.68
C ASP A 47 3.01 8.98 -11.39
N LEU A 48 2.44 9.35 -10.24
CA LEU A 48 2.79 8.76 -8.96
C LEU A 48 2.49 7.26 -8.90
N GLY A 49 1.34 6.84 -9.41
CA GLY A 49 1.00 5.42 -9.50
C GLY A 49 2.00 4.64 -10.35
N MET A 50 2.45 5.21 -11.48
CA MET A 50 3.48 4.62 -12.34
C MET A 50 4.83 4.55 -11.64
N PHE A 51 5.22 5.60 -10.92
CA PHE A 51 6.43 5.62 -10.09
C PHE A 51 6.41 4.50 -9.04
N LEU A 52 5.32 4.41 -8.25
CA LEU A 52 5.18 3.41 -7.21
C LEU A 52 5.19 1.99 -7.78
N GLN A 53 4.52 1.77 -8.92
CA GLN A 53 4.53 0.47 -9.59
C GLN A 53 5.93 0.12 -10.09
N THR A 54 6.65 1.06 -10.69
CA THR A 54 8.02 0.85 -11.15
C THR A 54 8.94 0.50 -9.98
N PHE A 55 8.81 1.23 -8.87
CA PHE A 55 9.55 0.93 -7.64
C PHE A 55 9.28 -0.51 -7.15
N MET A 56 8.01 -0.92 -7.10
CA MET A 56 7.65 -2.27 -6.66
C MET A 56 8.24 -3.36 -7.57
N LEU A 57 8.28 -3.14 -8.89
CA LEU A 57 8.86 -4.07 -9.85
C LEU A 57 10.38 -4.18 -9.68
N LEU A 58 11.08 -3.05 -9.53
CA LEU A 58 12.53 -3.04 -9.30
C LEU A 58 12.90 -3.67 -7.95
N ALA A 59 12.11 -3.43 -6.91
CA ALA A 59 12.29 -4.10 -5.62
C ALA A 59 12.14 -5.62 -5.76
N GLN A 60 11.15 -6.08 -6.52
CA GLN A 60 10.94 -7.51 -6.79
C GLN A 60 12.13 -8.11 -7.57
N GLU A 61 12.66 -7.40 -8.56
CA GLU A 61 13.87 -7.81 -9.30
C GLU A 61 15.10 -7.93 -8.37
N ALA A 62 15.20 -7.03 -7.38
CA ALA A 62 16.23 -7.07 -6.34
C ALA A 62 15.99 -8.14 -5.26
N GLY A 63 14.97 -8.98 -5.40
CA GLY A 63 14.62 -10.04 -4.43
C GLY A 63 13.97 -9.53 -3.15
N LEU A 64 13.39 -8.34 -3.20
CA LEU A 64 12.62 -7.73 -2.11
C LEU A 64 11.13 -7.73 -2.43
N ASN A 65 10.32 -7.64 -1.41
CA ASN A 65 8.87 -7.51 -1.52
C ASN A 65 8.42 -6.18 -0.92
N THR A 66 7.32 -5.67 -1.41
CA THR A 66 6.77 -4.37 -1.00
C THR A 66 5.29 -4.48 -0.69
N CYS A 67 4.79 -3.54 0.10
CA CYS A 67 3.36 -3.38 0.31
C CYS A 67 3.03 -1.89 0.40
N ALA A 68 2.26 -1.40 -0.57
CA ALA A 68 1.72 -0.05 -0.52
C ALA A 68 0.59 0.04 0.50
N GLN A 69 0.58 1.09 1.29
CA GLN A 69 -0.28 1.26 2.45
C GLN A 69 -0.93 2.65 2.44
N GLU A 70 -2.07 2.76 1.76
CA GLU A 70 -2.86 4.00 1.72
C GLU A 70 -3.41 4.39 3.10
N ALA A 71 -3.52 3.45 4.03
CA ALA A 71 -3.96 3.71 5.40
C ALA A 71 -3.16 4.84 6.08
N TRP A 72 -1.90 5.03 5.70
CA TRP A 72 -1.07 6.10 6.23
C TRP A 72 -1.55 7.50 5.87
N SER A 73 -2.29 7.68 4.77
CA SER A 73 -2.87 8.98 4.41
C SER A 73 -3.79 9.53 5.52
N MET A 74 -4.45 8.66 6.28
CA MET A 74 -5.26 9.04 7.44
C MET A 74 -4.43 9.59 8.62
N LYS A 75 -3.13 9.48 8.57
CA LYS A 75 -2.19 9.94 9.60
C LYS A 75 -1.31 11.09 9.12
N HIS A 76 -1.77 11.80 8.08
CA HIS A 76 -1.06 12.92 7.47
C HIS A 76 -0.45 13.86 8.52
N ASP A 77 -1.25 14.43 9.41
CA ASP A 77 -0.79 15.42 10.39
C ASP A 77 0.31 14.87 11.31
N SER A 78 0.17 13.62 11.76
CA SER A 78 1.14 12.98 12.65
C SER A 78 2.47 12.71 11.93
N VAL A 79 2.39 12.20 10.69
CA VAL A 79 3.58 11.88 9.89
C VAL A 79 4.28 13.15 9.44
N SER A 80 3.52 14.15 8.97
CA SER A 80 4.06 15.45 8.55
C SER A 80 4.78 16.15 9.70
N LYS A 81 4.18 16.16 10.88
CA LYS A 81 4.82 16.72 12.08
C LYS A 81 6.10 15.98 12.44
N PHE A 82 6.12 14.66 12.36
CA PHE A 82 7.29 13.84 12.69
C PHE A 82 8.43 14.05 11.69
N LEU A 83 8.10 14.10 10.40
CA LEU A 83 9.09 14.26 9.32
C LEU A 83 9.40 15.70 9.00
N GLN A 84 8.69 16.67 9.60
CA GLN A 84 8.80 18.09 9.32
C GLN A 84 8.61 18.40 7.82
N SER A 85 7.64 17.73 7.18
CA SER A 85 7.28 18.02 5.79
C SER A 85 6.58 19.38 5.69
N GLY A 86 6.64 19.99 4.50
CA GLY A 86 6.00 21.28 4.25
C GLY A 86 4.48 21.23 4.26
N ASP A 87 3.84 22.38 4.49
CA ASP A 87 2.36 22.49 4.45
C ASP A 87 1.79 22.22 3.05
N GLU A 88 2.62 22.35 2.02
CA GLU A 88 2.27 22.05 0.62
C GLU A 88 2.26 20.54 0.32
N ASP A 89 2.79 19.72 1.21
CA ASP A 89 2.88 18.28 1.00
C ASP A 89 1.62 17.57 1.51
N ILE A 90 1.12 16.62 0.73
CA ILE A 90 0.06 15.68 1.14
C ILE A 90 0.66 14.28 1.22
N LEU A 91 0.52 13.63 2.37
CA LEU A 91 0.88 12.23 2.51
C LEU A 91 -0.06 11.36 1.68
N PHE A 92 0.47 10.78 0.60
CA PHE A 92 -0.28 9.93 -0.30
C PHE A 92 -0.38 8.49 0.23
N CYS A 93 0.75 7.88 0.55
CA CYS A 93 0.80 6.53 1.13
C CYS A 93 2.11 6.27 1.86
N GLY A 94 2.15 5.18 2.60
CA GLY A 94 3.39 4.53 3.02
C GLY A 94 3.69 3.34 2.10
N MET A 95 4.94 2.92 2.05
CA MET A 95 5.38 1.72 1.35
C MET A 95 6.37 0.98 2.24
N CYS A 96 6.03 -0.23 2.66
CA CYS A 96 6.98 -1.06 3.38
C CYS A 96 7.76 -1.98 2.43
N ILE A 97 8.99 -2.33 2.84
CA ILE A 97 9.96 -3.09 2.05
C ILE A 97 10.61 -4.13 2.94
N GLY A 98 10.70 -5.34 2.44
CA GLY A 98 11.35 -6.43 3.16
C GLY A 98 11.29 -7.73 2.37
N LYS A 99 11.62 -8.83 3.02
CA LYS A 99 11.36 -10.17 2.48
C LYS A 99 10.04 -10.67 3.02
N LYS A 100 9.17 -11.16 2.16
CA LYS A 100 7.89 -11.74 2.58
C LYS A 100 8.13 -12.96 3.47
N ASN A 101 7.29 -13.12 4.46
CA ASN A 101 7.23 -14.37 5.23
C ASN A 101 6.50 -15.42 4.40
N GLU A 102 7.22 -16.42 3.88
CA GLU A 102 6.65 -17.50 3.05
C GLU A 102 5.58 -18.32 3.77
N ASN A 103 5.61 -18.35 5.11
CA ASN A 103 4.64 -19.09 5.92
C ASN A 103 3.41 -18.24 6.28
N ALA A 104 3.38 -16.96 5.95
CA ALA A 104 2.22 -16.12 6.23
C ALA A 104 1.10 -16.41 5.23
N VAL A 105 -0.02 -16.88 5.74
CA VAL A 105 -1.17 -17.31 4.95
C VAL A 105 -1.69 -16.20 4.03
N VAL A 106 -1.56 -14.93 4.44
CA VAL A 106 -1.97 -13.78 3.62
C VAL A 106 -1.20 -13.69 2.31
N ASN A 107 0.03 -14.20 2.26
CA ASN A 107 0.87 -14.17 1.07
C ASN A 107 0.49 -15.24 0.01
N SER A 108 -0.43 -16.15 0.33
CA SER A 108 -1.03 -17.07 -0.62
C SER A 108 -2.22 -16.46 -1.39
N LEU A 109 -2.61 -15.23 -1.06
CA LEU A 109 -3.72 -14.54 -1.71
C LEU A 109 -3.36 -14.19 -3.16
N ASN A 110 -4.03 -14.82 -4.10
CA ASN A 110 -4.01 -14.45 -5.51
C ASN A 110 -5.29 -13.68 -5.85
N SER A 111 -5.16 -12.45 -6.30
CA SER A 111 -6.31 -11.68 -6.76
C SER A 111 -6.63 -12.04 -8.21
N GLU A 112 -7.89 -12.32 -8.46
CA GLU A 112 -8.39 -12.59 -9.81
C GLU A 112 -8.19 -11.37 -10.73
N ARG A 113 -8.01 -11.63 -12.01
CA ARG A 113 -7.99 -10.63 -13.08
C ARG A 113 -9.17 -10.84 -13.99
N ARG A 114 -9.83 -9.78 -14.37
CA ARG A 114 -10.91 -9.86 -15.35
C ARG A 114 -10.38 -10.36 -16.70
N PRO A 115 -11.08 -11.24 -17.40
CA PRO A 115 -10.78 -11.60 -18.78
C PRO A 115 -10.74 -10.34 -19.65
N LEU A 116 -9.81 -10.31 -20.62
CA LEU A 116 -9.57 -9.13 -21.45
C LEU A 116 -10.82 -8.67 -22.21
N ASP A 117 -11.58 -9.60 -22.73
CA ASP A 117 -12.82 -9.40 -23.49
C ASP A 117 -13.95 -8.75 -22.68
N THR A 118 -13.85 -8.72 -21.35
CA THR A 118 -14.88 -8.11 -20.48
C THR A 118 -14.69 -6.60 -20.27
N TRP A 119 -13.53 -6.04 -20.67
CA TRP A 119 -13.21 -4.63 -20.40
C TRP A 119 -12.47 -3.92 -21.55
N ALA A 120 -11.96 -4.66 -22.55
CA ALA A 120 -11.29 -4.09 -23.72
C ALA A 120 -12.09 -4.40 -24.99
N THR A 121 -12.20 -3.41 -25.87
CA THR A 121 -12.79 -3.57 -27.21
C THR A 121 -11.69 -3.25 -28.22
N PHE A 122 -11.48 -4.16 -29.16
CA PHE A 122 -10.58 -3.95 -30.30
C PHE A 122 -11.39 -3.55 -31.52
N VAL A 123 -11.03 -2.46 -32.17
CA VAL A 123 -11.66 -1.90 -33.37
C VAL A 123 -10.69 -1.89 -34.51
#